data_9f214eb9236fa64d214a33cb5f71aa47
#
_entry.id   9f214eb9236fa64d214a33cb5f71aa47
#
_cell.length_a   1.000
_cell.length_b   1.000
_cell.length_c   1.000
_cell.angle_alpha   90.00
_cell.angle_beta   90.00
_cell.angle_gamma   90.00
#
_symmetry.space_group_name_H-M   'P 1'
#
loop_
_entity.id
_entity.type
_entity.pdbx_description
1 polymer ?
#
loop_
_entity_poly.entity_id
_entity_poly.type
_entity_poly.pdbx_seq_one_letter_code
_entity_poly.pdbx_strand_id
1 'polypeptide(L)'
;MIIREIILPAPREDVWEALTDPERLEDWFANTVELDLRPGGGASFRWGNGEERHATFTEVEAGRRLAFDWDDEAEGEVEFTLDDDVDGTRLTVIESSPAWSTAIEFQASALARV
;
A
#
# COMPACT_ATOMS: atom_id res chain seq x y z
N MET A 1 -7.94 10.98 -10.82
CA MET A 1 -7.09 10.83 -9.61
C MET A 1 -7.96 10.64 -8.41
N ILE A 2 -7.61 9.66 -7.58
CA ILE A 2 -8.36 9.32 -6.38
C ILE A 2 -7.50 9.64 -5.17
N ILE A 3 -8.07 10.37 -4.23
CA ILE A 3 -7.41 10.72 -2.97
C ILE A 3 -8.29 10.21 -1.84
N ARG A 4 -7.74 9.37 -0.98
CA ARG A 4 -8.44 8.82 0.19
C ARG A 4 -7.62 9.07 1.43
N GLU A 5 -8.29 9.41 2.52
CA GLU A 5 -7.65 9.63 3.81
C GLU A 5 -8.36 8.74 4.84
N ILE A 6 -7.60 7.93 5.53
CA ILE A 6 -8.12 6.94 6.47
C ILE A 6 -7.36 7.05 7.78
N ILE A 7 -8.08 7.07 8.91
CA ILE A 7 -7.46 7.05 10.23
C ILE A 7 -7.46 5.60 10.73
N LEU A 8 -6.28 5.08 11.00
CA LEU A 8 -6.10 3.71 11.49
C LEU A 8 -5.63 3.76 12.95
N PRO A 9 -6.27 3.00 13.86
CA PRO A 9 -5.92 3.02 15.29
C PRO A 9 -4.68 2.17 15.59
N ALA A 10 -3.56 2.50 14.94
CA ALA A 10 -2.28 1.83 15.10
C ALA A 10 -1.13 2.83 14.89
N PRO A 11 0.04 2.60 15.50
CA PRO A 11 1.22 3.45 15.27
C PRO A 11 1.68 3.41 13.82
N ARG A 12 2.38 4.46 13.37
CA ARG A 12 2.91 4.54 12.01
C ARG A 12 3.75 3.33 11.61
N GLU A 13 4.58 2.83 12.50
CA GLU A 13 5.44 1.69 12.22
C GLU A 13 4.64 0.42 11.92
N ASP A 14 3.50 0.22 12.60
CA ASP A 14 2.63 -0.93 12.34
C ASP A 14 1.90 -0.79 11.01
N VAL A 15 1.44 0.41 10.69
CA VAL A 15 0.80 0.69 9.40
C VAL A 15 1.81 0.54 8.26
N TRP A 16 3.03 1.06 8.46
CA TRP A 16 4.10 0.89 7.48
C TRP A 16 4.38 -0.57 7.21
N GLU A 17 4.48 -1.39 8.25
CA GLU A 17 4.69 -2.82 8.11
C GLU A 17 3.57 -3.50 7.34
N ALA A 18 2.32 -3.13 7.61
CA ALA A 18 1.17 -3.68 6.88
C ALA A 18 1.22 -3.37 5.38
N LEU A 19 1.83 -2.25 4.99
CA LEU A 19 1.96 -1.83 3.60
C LEU A 19 3.22 -2.34 2.90
N THR A 20 4.23 -2.78 3.65
CA THR A 20 5.55 -3.08 3.09
C THR A 20 6.06 -4.48 3.42
N ASP A 21 5.44 -5.20 4.34
CA ASP A 21 5.79 -6.58 4.62
C ASP A 21 5.01 -7.50 3.68
N PRO A 22 5.71 -8.32 2.86
CA PRO A 22 5.03 -9.23 1.94
C PRO A 22 4.02 -10.15 2.62
N GLU A 23 4.34 -10.69 3.80
CA GLU A 23 3.41 -11.57 4.53
C GLU A 23 2.15 -10.84 4.96
N ARG A 24 2.27 -9.58 5.38
CA ARG A 24 1.12 -8.75 5.76
C ARG A 24 0.25 -8.42 4.56
N LEU A 25 0.87 -8.05 3.44
CA LEU A 25 0.14 -7.76 2.21
C LEU A 25 -0.57 -9.00 1.67
N GLU A 26 -0.01 -10.18 1.87
CA GLU A 26 -0.67 -11.44 1.50
C GLU A 26 -1.92 -11.71 2.34
N ASP A 27 -2.01 -11.13 3.53
CA ASP A 27 -3.19 -11.27 4.37
C ASP A 27 -4.38 -10.44 3.91
N TRP A 28 -4.13 -9.32 3.22
CA TRP A 28 -5.23 -8.39 2.94
C TRP A 28 -5.29 -7.83 1.52
N PHE A 29 -4.24 -7.91 0.72
CA PHE A 29 -4.23 -7.30 -0.62
C PHE A 29 -4.12 -8.31 -1.75
N ALA A 30 -3.14 -9.20 -1.74
CA ALA A 30 -2.89 -10.16 -2.80
C ALA A 30 -2.52 -11.52 -2.22
N ASN A 31 -2.62 -12.59 -3.02
CA ASN A 31 -2.29 -13.95 -2.56
C ASN A 31 -0.79 -14.18 -2.44
N THR A 32 -0.01 -13.60 -3.35
CA THR A 32 1.46 -13.70 -3.33
C THR A 32 2.05 -12.34 -3.58
N VAL A 33 3.01 -11.94 -2.74
CA VAL A 33 3.64 -10.62 -2.82
C VAL A 33 5.15 -10.76 -2.74
N GLU A 34 5.86 -10.10 -3.65
CA GLU A 34 7.31 -9.96 -3.62
C GLU A 34 7.66 -8.48 -3.74
N LEU A 35 8.53 -7.99 -2.86
CA LEU A 35 8.92 -6.59 -2.84
C LEU A 35 10.44 -6.46 -2.73
N ASP A 36 11.00 -5.57 -3.54
CA ASP A 36 12.36 -5.04 -3.38
C ASP A 36 12.21 -3.59 -2.93
N LEU A 37 12.13 -3.37 -1.63
CA LEU A 37 11.72 -2.11 -1.02
C LEU A 37 12.85 -1.07 -1.04
N ARG A 38 13.07 -0.49 -2.20
CA ARG A 38 14.03 0.59 -2.41
C ARG A 38 13.65 1.37 -3.66
N PRO A 39 14.08 2.62 -3.81
CA PRO A 39 13.84 3.35 -5.06
C PRO A 39 14.45 2.59 -6.24
N GLY A 40 13.67 2.37 -7.28
CA GLY A 40 14.05 1.57 -8.44
C GLY A 40 13.81 0.08 -8.28
N GLY A 41 13.49 -0.41 -7.09
CA GLY A 41 13.16 -1.80 -6.85
C GLY A 41 11.78 -2.17 -7.37
N GLY A 42 11.56 -3.45 -7.66
CA GLY A 42 10.30 -3.95 -8.19
C GLY A 42 9.36 -4.50 -7.13
N ALA A 43 8.08 -4.50 -7.44
CA ALA A 43 7.04 -5.16 -6.66
C ALA A 43 6.22 -6.06 -7.57
N SER A 44 5.80 -7.21 -7.06
CA SER A 44 5.00 -8.18 -7.79
C SER A 44 3.85 -8.65 -6.91
N PHE A 45 2.63 -8.60 -7.47
CA PHE A 45 1.42 -9.00 -6.79
C PHE A 45 0.67 -10.02 -7.65
N ARG A 46 0.25 -11.12 -7.04
CA ARG A 46 -0.52 -12.16 -7.73
C ARG A 46 -1.76 -12.50 -6.92
N TRP A 47 -2.90 -12.59 -7.60
CA TRP A 47 -4.17 -12.96 -7.00
C TRP A 47 -4.58 -14.39 -7.38
N GLY A 48 -5.50 -14.98 -6.59
CA GLY A 48 -5.93 -16.36 -6.79
C GLY A 48 -6.67 -16.63 -8.10
N ASN A 49 -7.17 -15.58 -8.78
CA ASN A 49 -7.80 -15.68 -10.09
C ASN A 49 -6.81 -15.71 -11.25
N GLY A 50 -5.49 -15.72 -10.96
CA GLY A 50 -4.44 -15.69 -11.97
C GLY A 50 -4.01 -14.30 -12.39
N GLU A 51 -4.65 -13.26 -11.88
CA GLU A 51 -4.23 -11.88 -12.15
C GLU A 51 -2.89 -11.59 -11.50
N GLU A 52 -2.02 -10.88 -12.21
CA GLU A 52 -0.70 -10.51 -11.73
C GLU A 52 -0.41 -9.07 -12.14
N ARG A 53 0.17 -8.30 -11.22
CA ARG A 53 0.56 -6.92 -11.48
C ARG A 53 1.96 -6.65 -10.95
N HIS A 54 2.66 -5.77 -11.64
CA HIS A 54 4.02 -5.36 -11.30
C HIS A 54 4.10 -3.85 -11.13
N ALA A 55 4.98 -3.43 -10.26
CA ALA A 55 5.22 -2.01 -9.99
C ALA A 55 6.72 -1.76 -9.77
N THR A 56 7.10 -0.48 -9.87
CA THR A 56 8.46 -0.04 -9.60
C THR A 56 8.39 1.09 -8.58
N PHE A 57 9.13 0.95 -7.48
CA PHE A 57 9.17 1.97 -6.43
C PHE A 57 9.90 3.21 -6.92
N THR A 58 9.31 4.37 -6.69
CA THR A 58 9.93 5.67 -7.02
C THR A 58 10.41 6.40 -5.77
N GLU A 59 9.77 6.15 -4.62
CA GLU A 59 10.16 6.76 -3.36
C GLU A 59 9.89 5.82 -2.20
N VAL A 60 10.85 5.68 -1.30
CA VAL A 60 10.72 4.87 -0.09
C VAL A 60 11.32 5.66 1.07
N GLU A 61 10.46 6.13 1.98
CA GLU A 61 10.87 6.81 3.21
C GLU A 61 10.21 6.08 4.37
N ALA A 62 10.99 5.30 5.08
CA ALA A 62 10.50 4.37 6.09
C ALA A 62 9.58 5.04 7.11
N GLY A 63 8.39 4.50 7.28
CA GLY A 63 7.39 4.97 8.23
C GLY A 63 6.64 6.23 7.81
N ARG A 64 6.94 6.82 6.64
CA ARG A 64 6.34 8.09 6.21
C ARG A 64 5.75 8.08 4.83
N ARG A 65 6.48 7.57 3.84
CA ARG A 65 6.08 7.75 2.45
C ARG A 65 6.54 6.59 1.59
N LEU A 66 5.64 6.12 0.75
CA LEU A 66 5.91 5.09 -0.23
C LEU A 66 5.23 5.49 -1.53
N ALA A 67 6.00 5.52 -2.62
CA ALA A 67 5.43 5.81 -3.92
C ALA A 67 5.94 4.80 -4.93
N PHE A 68 5.08 4.42 -5.86
CA PHE A 68 5.46 3.53 -6.93
C PHE A 68 4.59 3.78 -8.17
N ASP A 69 5.10 3.32 -9.31
CA ASP A 69 4.38 3.33 -10.57
C ASP A 69 4.00 1.91 -10.92
N TRP A 70 2.73 1.69 -11.29
CA TRP A 70 2.35 0.44 -11.92
C TRP A 70 3.03 0.33 -13.28
N ASP A 71 3.56 -0.85 -13.59
CA ASP A 71 4.26 -1.09 -14.87
C ASP A 71 3.27 -1.22 -16.03
N ASP A 72 1.99 -1.42 -15.74
CA ASP A 72 0.94 -1.50 -16.74
C ASP A 72 0.60 -0.12 -17.31
N GLU A 73 0.41 -0.02 -18.60
CA GLU A 73 0.19 1.24 -19.31
C GLU A 73 -0.97 2.09 -18.80
N ALA A 74 -1.99 1.45 -18.24
CA ALA A 74 -3.23 2.14 -17.87
C ALA A 74 -3.23 2.68 -16.44
N GLU A 75 -2.27 2.34 -15.60
CA GLU A 75 -2.50 2.46 -14.15
C GLU A 75 -1.81 3.62 -13.46
N GLY A 76 -0.65 4.03 -13.89
CA GLY A 76 -0.01 5.22 -13.33
C GLY A 76 0.51 5.07 -11.90
N GLU A 77 0.52 6.17 -11.17
CA GLU A 77 1.20 6.29 -9.89
C GLU A 77 0.32 5.96 -8.69
N VAL A 78 0.95 5.42 -7.65
CA VAL A 78 0.34 5.24 -6.32
C VAL A 78 1.27 5.85 -5.29
N GLU A 79 0.70 6.59 -4.34
CA GLU A 79 1.45 7.23 -3.27
C GLU A 79 0.74 7.01 -1.94
N PHE A 80 1.51 6.57 -0.95
CA PHE A 80 1.05 6.48 0.44
C PHE A 80 1.82 7.49 1.29
N THR A 81 1.11 8.24 2.10
CA THR A 81 1.71 9.13 3.10
C THR A 81 1.15 8.79 4.47
N LEU A 82 2.03 8.64 5.46
CA LEU A 82 1.66 8.30 6.82
C LEU A 82 2.01 9.45 7.74
N ASP A 83 1.01 9.94 8.48
CA ASP A 83 1.18 11.00 9.46
C ASP A 83 0.65 10.56 10.81
N ASP A 84 1.26 11.04 11.88
CA ASP A 84 0.75 10.78 13.22
C ASP A 84 -0.59 11.47 13.42
N ASP A 85 -1.51 10.79 14.08
CA ASP A 85 -2.80 11.31 14.44
C ASP A 85 -3.08 10.98 15.91
N VAL A 86 -3.91 11.78 16.58
CA VAL A 86 -4.24 11.51 17.98
C VAL A 86 -4.90 10.15 18.19
N ASP A 87 -5.55 9.62 17.17
CA ASP A 87 -6.22 8.32 17.19
C ASP A 87 -5.40 7.20 16.53
N GLY A 88 -4.15 7.47 16.16
CA GLY A 88 -3.27 6.48 15.55
C GLY A 88 -2.46 7.03 14.38
N THR A 89 -2.78 6.62 13.16
CA THR A 89 -2.09 7.04 11.94
C THR A 89 -3.09 7.51 10.90
N ARG A 90 -2.81 8.66 10.29
CA ARG A 90 -3.53 9.11 9.11
C ARG A 90 -2.80 8.58 7.88
N LEU A 91 -3.46 7.71 7.14
CA LEU A 91 -2.96 7.18 5.89
C LEU A 91 -3.64 7.92 4.73
N THR A 92 -2.85 8.56 3.90
CA THR A 92 -3.34 9.21 2.68
C THR A 92 -2.91 8.38 1.48
N VAL A 93 -3.86 8.00 0.65
CA VAL A 93 -3.62 7.22 -0.57
C VAL A 93 -3.99 8.08 -1.77
N ILE A 94 -3.07 8.23 -2.71
CA ILE A 94 -3.29 8.95 -3.96
C ILE A 94 -3.05 7.96 -5.09
N GLU A 95 -4.05 7.73 -5.93
CA GLU A 95 -4.00 6.75 -7.02
C GLU A 95 -4.63 7.28 -8.29
N SER A 96 -4.16 6.77 -9.41
CA SER A 96 -4.80 7.02 -10.72
C SER A 96 -6.06 6.19 -10.90
N SER A 97 -6.09 4.97 -10.35
CA SER A 97 -7.25 4.08 -10.37
C SER A 97 -7.38 3.34 -9.04
N PRO A 98 -8.62 2.93 -8.64
CA PRO A 98 -8.91 2.53 -7.26
C PRO A 98 -8.54 1.09 -6.91
N ALA A 99 -7.27 0.71 -6.99
CA ALA A 99 -6.83 -0.61 -6.54
C ALA A 99 -6.64 -0.64 -5.02
N TRP A 100 -5.78 0.23 -4.52
CA TRP A 100 -5.43 0.26 -3.10
C TRP A 100 -6.51 0.90 -2.23
N SER A 101 -7.08 2.01 -2.66
CA SER A 101 -8.08 2.70 -1.85
C SER A 101 -9.30 1.82 -1.59
N THR A 102 -9.76 1.07 -2.58
CA THR A 102 -10.86 0.13 -2.40
C THR A 102 -10.48 -1.01 -1.46
N ALA A 103 -9.30 -1.60 -1.65
CA ALA A 103 -8.82 -2.69 -0.80
C ALA A 103 -8.65 -2.24 0.65
N ILE A 104 -8.08 -1.06 0.87
CA ILE A 104 -7.87 -0.51 2.22
C ILE A 104 -9.20 -0.24 2.91
N GLU A 105 -10.20 0.29 2.22
CA GLU A 105 -11.52 0.53 2.81
C GLU A 105 -12.15 -0.77 3.32
N PHE A 106 -12.10 -1.83 2.53
CA PHE A 106 -12.63 -3.13 2.95
C PHE A 106 -11.82 -3.77 4.07
N GLN A 107 -10.52 -3.52 4.13
CA GLN A 107 -9.60 -4.16 5.06
C GLN A 107 -9.14 -3.26 6.21
N ALA A 108 -9.78 -2.11 6.41
CA ALA A 108 -9.40 -1.17 7.46
C ALA A 108 -9.34 -1.83 8.83
N SER A 109 -10.30 -2.70 9.16
CA SER A 109 -10.31 -3.41 10.44
C SER A 109 -9.16 -4.42 10.56
N ALA A 110 -8.74 -5.03 9.47
CA ALA A 110 -7.58 -5.92 9.46
C ALA A 110 -6.27 -5.14 9.68
N LEU A 111 -6.13 -3.97 9.07
CA LEU A 111 -4.99 -3.09 9.29
C LEU A 111 -4.93 -2.59 10.74
N ALA A 112 -6.08 -2.33 11.35
CA ALA A 112 -6.17 -1.88 12.73
C ALA A 112 -5.73 -2.94 13.76
N ARG A 113 -5.56 -4.19 13.36
CA ARG A 113 -5.13 -5.28 14.24
C ARG A 113 -3.63 -5.54 14.22
N VAL A 114 -2.90 -4.83 13.39
CA VAL A 114 -1.45 -5.03 13.27
C VAL A 114 -0.67 -4.54 14.49
#